data_53f1cdadde8c950f76609589461b817d
#
_entry.id   53f1cdadde8c950f76609589461b817d
#
_cell.length_a   1.000
_cell.length_b   1.000
_cell.length_c   1.000
_cell.angle_alpha   90.00
_cell.angle_beta   90.00
_cell.angle_gamma   90.00
#
_symmetry.space_group_name_H-M   'P 1'
#
loop_
_entity.id
_entity.type
_entity.pdbx_description
1 polymer ?
#
loop_
_entity_poly.entity_id
_entity_poly.type
_entity_poly.pdbx_seq_one_letter_code
_entity_poly.pdbx_strand_id
1 'polypeptide(L)'
;MQGLTYKYYRKNGTKTVYIILHGGGAVGVETDFISSIFDSIAATKNSVLCFNFPYCERGEESSSGPKLKEEVDALKQVVDFAHLEGFYKIRIVAKSLGGIIASYYLEQYPDSQIELSILGYIPGEIKQRAILNNLKLIIQGTNDRFASPVEVRKIVGDLVEVVEIVDADHSYRNSQKEPVYQEVAIKELMRWIK
;
A
#
# COMPACT_ATOMS: atom_id res chain seq x y z
N MET A 1 16.48 4.00 -9.44
CA MET A 1 15.61 4.82 -8.53
C MET A 1 16.49 5.90 -7.92
N GLN A 2 16.69 6.97 -8.67
CA GLN A 2 17.62 8.03 -8.26
C GLN A 2 16.96 8.91 -7.19
N GLY A 3 17.64 9.12 -6.06
CA GLY A 3 17.19 10.02 -4.99
C GLY A 3 16.09 9.47 -4.06
N LEU A 4 15.83 8.16 -4.09
CA LEU A 4 14.87 7.52 -3.19
C LEU A 4 15.58 6.52 -2.27
N THR A 5 15.31 6.58 -0.98
CA THR A 5 15.64 5.52 -0.03
C THR A 5 14.72 4.33 -0.27
N TYR A 6 15.27 3.13 -0.44
CA TYR A 6 14.48 1.94 -0.71
C TYR A 6 15.09 0.67 -0.12
N LYS A 7 14.24 -0.35 0.11
CA LYS A 7 14.63 -1.73 0.41
C LYS A 7 14.16 -2.62 -0.74
N TYR A 8 14.99 -3.55 -1.17
CA TYR A 8 14.66 -4.45 -2.27
C TYR A 8 15.21 -5.85 -2.00
N TYR A 9 14.32 -6.84 -2.04
CA TYR A 9 14.65 -8.25 -2.07
C TYR A 9 14.19 -8.85 -3.39
N ARG A 10 15.12 -9.41 -4.16
CA ARG A 10 14.83 -10.09 -5.43
C ARG A 10 14.89 -11.60 -5.27
N LYS A 11 13.81 -12.27 -5.60
CA LYS A 11 13.75 -13.72 -5.76
C LYS A 11 14.02 -14.08 -7.22
N ASN A 12 15.06 -14.85 -7.49
CA ASN A 12 15.37 -15.32 -8.82
C ASN A 12 14.25 -16.18 -9.41
N GLY A 13 13.98 -15.98 -10.71
CA GLY A 13 13.00 -16.76 -11.47
C GLY A 13 11.53 -16.33 -11.30
N THR A 14 11.20 -15.44 -10.35
CA THR A 14 9.84 -14.87 -10.26
C THR A 14 9.63 -13.77 -11.29
N LYS A 15 8.40 -13.67 -11.78
CA LYS A 15 7.92 -12.59 -12.65
C LYS A 15 6.98 -11.63 -11.96
N THR A 16 6.76 -11.84 -10.67
CA THR A 16 5.93 -11.00 -9.81
C THR A 16 6.80 -10.28 -8.78
N VAL A 17 6.52 -8.99 -8.57
CA VAL A 17 7.09 -8.19 -7.48
C VAL A 17 5.97 -7.54 -6.67
N TYR A 18 6.17 -7.49 -5.35
CA TYR A 18 5.34 -6.70 -4.43
C TYR A 18 5.99 -5.33 -4.23
N ILE A 19 5.23 -4.26 -4.43
CA ILE A 19 5.68 -2.89 -4.14
C ILE A 19 4.88 -2.39 -2.95
N ILE A 20 5.56 -2.07 -1.85
CA ILE A 20 4.93 -1.57 -0.63
C ILE A 20 4.99 -0.05 -0.63
N LEU A 21 3.83 0.58 -0.44
CA LEU A 21 3.66 2.02 -0.33
C LEU A 21 3.30 2.37 1.11
N HIS A 22 4.15 3.14 1.79
CA HIS A 22 3.90 3.58 3.16
C HIS A 22 2.79 4.65 3.25
N GLY A 23 2.27 4.87 4.45
CA GLY A 23 1.31 5.92 4.77
C GLY A 23 1.96 7.27 5.04
N GLY A 24 1.19 8.25 5.51
CA GLY A 24 1.71 9.51 6.03
C GLY A 24 2.67 9.30 7.20
N GLY A 25 3.54 10.26 7.44
CA GLY A 25 4.58 10.23 8.47
C GLY A 25 5.99 10.29 7.88
N ALA A 26 6.90 10.96 8.59
CA ALA A 26 8.27 11.23 8.14
C ALA A 26 9.22 10.03 8.25
N VAL A 27 8.79 8.89 8.83
CA VAL A 27 9.63 7.70 9.04
C VAL A 27 9.58 6.75 7.83
N GLY A 28 8.49 6.76 7.07
CA GLY A 28 8.36 6.03 5.82
C GLY A 28 8.53 4.51 5.95
N VAL A 29 9.47 3.96 5.16
CA VAL A 29 9.74 2.52 5.11
C VAL A 29 10.40 1.95 6.37
N GLU A 30 10.93 2.80 7.23
CA GLU A 30 11.56 2.38 8.50
C GLU A 30 10.54 2.22 9.64
N THR A 31 9.25 2.49 9.42
CA THR A 31 8.23 2.16 10.44
C THR A 31 8.19 0.66 10.66
N ASP A 32 8.02 0.22 11.92
CA ASP A 32 7.95 -1.20 12.29
C ASP A 32 6.89 -1.95 11.45
N PHE A 33 5.74 -1.32 11.21
CA PHE A 33 4.66 -1.93 10.44
C PHE A 33 5.05 -2.19 8.97
N ILE A 34 5.65 -1.21 8.29
CA ILE A 34 6.08 -1.36 6.89
C ILE A 34 7.24 -2.35 6.78
N SER A 35 8.22 -2.26 7.70
CA SER A 35 9.34 -3.21 7.77
C SER A 35 8.84 -4.64 8.00
N SER A 36 7.87 -4.86 8.89
CA SER A 36 7.29 -6.17 9.16
C SER A 36 6.52 -6.74 7.95
N ILE A 37 5.83 -5.89 7.17
CA ILE A 37 5.20 -6.31 5.91
C ILE A 37 6.28 -6.74 4.91
N PHE A 38 7.35 -5.93 4.76
CA PHE A 38 8.45 -6.26 3.84
C PHE A 38 9.09 -7.60 4.19
N ASP A 39 9.46 -7.80 5.46
CA ASP A 39 10.10 -9.02 5.94
C ASP A 39 9.18 -10.25 5.78
N SER A 40 7.89 -10.09 6.06
CA SER A 40 6.90 -11.15 5.89
C SER A 40 6.78 -11.60 4.43
N ILE A 41 6.77 -10.66 3.47
CA ILE A 41 6.71 -10.97 2.04
C ILE A 41 8.03 -11.62 1.59
N ALA A 42 9.17 -11.07 1.99
CA ALA A 42 10.48 -11.61 1.65
C ALA A 42 10.67 -13.06 2.17
N ALA A 43 10.15 -13.36 3.38
CA ALA A 43 10.18 -14.70 3.97
C ALA A 43 9.42 -15.74 3.13
N THR A 44 8.40 -15.36 2.37
CA THR A 44 7.70 -16.24 1.42
C THR A 44 8.48 -16.47 0.13
N LYS A 45 9.68 -15.91 0.01
CA LYS A 45 10.53 -15.95 -1.18
C LYS A 45 9.90 -15.28 -2.40
N ASN A 46 9.05 -14.29 -2.20
CA ASN A 46 8.57 -13.37 -3.24
C ASN A 46 9.54 -12.19 -3.40
N SER A 47 9.61 -11.61 -4.60
CA SER A 47 10.32 -10.34 -4.78
C SER A 47 9.50 -9.21 -4.16
N VAL A 48 10.16 -8.36 -3.39
CA VAL A 48 9.51 -7.24 -2.70
C VAL A 48 10.39 -6.00 -2.72
N LEU A 49 9.76 -4.84 -2.87
CA LEU A 49 10.38 -3.54 -2.88
C LEU A 49 9.53 -2.56 -2.05
N CYS A 50 10.16 -1.73 -1.25
CA CYS A 50 9.53 -0.56 -0.64
C CYS A 50 10.46 0.64 -0.78
N PHE A 51 9.90 1.85 -0.78
CA PHE A 51 10.66 3.09 -0.94
C PHE A 51 10.00 4.24 -0.20
N ASN A 52 10.79 5.25 0.15
CA ASN A 52 10.26 6.48 0.71
C ASN A 52 9.70 7.39 -0.38
N PHE A 53 8.52 7.95 -0.14
CA PHE A 53 8.01 9.04 -0.97
C PHE A 53 8.82 10.32 -0.78
N PRO A 54 8.86 11.23 -1.78
CA PRO A 54 9.65 12.45 -1.73
C PRO A 54 9.42 13.32 -0.50
N TYR A 55 8.18 13.43 -0.01
CA TYR A 55 7.90 14.17 1.22
C TYR A 55 8.60 13.56 2.44
N CYS A 56 8.64 12.23 2.52
CA CYS A 56 9.33 11.52 3.62
C CYS A 56 10.85 11.74 3.57
N GLU A 57 11.46 11.74 2.38
CA GLU A 57 12.89 12.08 2.22
C GLU A 57 13.25 13.49 2.71
N ARG A 58 12.28 14.40 2.70
CA ARG A 58 12.42 15.76 3.26
C ARG A 58 12.10 15.85 4.75
N GLY A 59 11.71 14.75 5.39
CA GLY A 59 11.28 14.73 6.79
C GLY A 59 9.90 15.34 7.02
N GLU A 60 9.06 15.41 5.98
CA GLU A 60 7.69 15.93 6.04
C GLU A 60 6.70 14.81 6.40
N GLU A 61 5.59 15.17 7.05
CA GLU A 61 4.56 14.23 7.49
C GLU A 61 3.63 13.75 6.37
N SER A 62 3.52 14.54 5.30
CA SER A 62 2.60 14.30 4.19
C SER A 62 3.04 15.06 2.95
N SER A 63 2.53 14.66 1.79
CA SER A 63 2.74 15.41 0.56
C SER A 63 2.16 16.83 0.65
N SER A 64 2.93 17.80 0.19
CA SER A 64 2.55 19.21 0.18
C SER A 64 2.03 19.72 -1.18
N GLY A 65 2.12 18.89 -2.23
CA GLY A 65 1.79 19.29 -3.59
C GLY A 65 0.36 18.93 -4.03
N PRO A 66 -0.24 19.74 -4.92
CA PRO A 66 -1.52 19.40 -5.52
C PRO A 66 -1.38 18.15 -6.38
N LYS A 67 -2.38 17.28 -6.32
CA LYS A 67 -2.45 16.03 -7.11
C LYS A 67 -1.32 15.02 -6.82
N LEU A 68 -0.59 15.15 -5.73
CA LEU A 68 0.46 14.23 -5.31
C LEU A 68 1.52 13.96 -6.40
N LYS A 69 1.85 14.99 -7.18
CA LYS A 69 2.65 14.82 -8.41
C LYS A 69 4.01 14.17 -8.14
N GLU A 70 4.73 14.62 -7.13
CA GLU A 70 6.07 14.08 -6.82
C GLU A 70 6.00 12.60 -6.42
N GLU A 71 4.99 12.23 -5.63
CA GLU A 71 4.77 10.87 -5.16
C GLU A 71 4.33 9.94 -6.31
N VAL A 72 3.49 10.45 -7.21
CA VAL A 72 3.08 9.70 -8.42
C VAL A 72 4.28 9.51 -9.36
N ASP A 73 5.10 10.53 -9.56
CA ASP A 73 6.32 10.43 -10.37
C ASP A 73 7.32 9.44 -9.74
N ALA A 74 7.47 9.43 -8.41
CA ALA A 74 8.31 8.48 -7.69
C ALA A 74 7.78 7.04 -7.87
N LEU A 75 6.47 6.82 -7.71
CA LEU A 75 5.87 5.49 -7.94
C LEU A 75 6.07 5.05 -9.39
N LYS A 76 5.95 5.97 -10.36
CA LYS A 76 6.23 5.65 -11.77
C LYS A 76 7.68 5.18 -11.97
N GLN A 77 8.67 5.85 -11.38
CA GLN A 77 10.07 5.41 -11.46
C GLN A 77 10.25 3.99 -10.90
N VAL A 78 9.56 3.66 -9.82
CA VAL A 78 9.64 2.34 -9.17
C VAL A 78 8.96 1.27 -10.03
N VAL A 79 7.81 1.56 -10.63
CA VAL A 79 7.13 0.64 -11.55
C VAL A 79 7.96 0.43 -12.82
N ASP A 80 8.51 1.49 -13.41
CA ASP A 80 9.40 1.40 -14.57
C ASP A 80 10.65 0.54 -14.25
N PHE A 81 11.24 0.72 -13.07
CA PHE A 81 12.35 -0.12 -12.59
C PHE A 81 11.93 -1.58 -12.49
N ALA A 82 10.75 -1.87 -11.94
CA ALA A 82 10.25 -3.24 -11.83
C ALA A 82 10.10 -3.91 -13.23
N HIS A 83 9.58 -3.17 -14.21
CA HIS A 83 9.50 -3.67 -15.60
C HIS A 83 10.87 -3.90 -16.23
N LEU A 84 11.84 -2.99 -16.03
CA LEU A 84 13.22 -3.15 -16.50
C LEU A 84 13.90 -4.36 -15.86
N GLU A 85 13.58 -4.68 -14.60
CA GLU A 85 14.04 -5.90 -13.91
C GLU A 85 13.34 -7.18 -14.43
N GLY A 86 12.39 -7.06 -15.36
CA GLY A 86 11.69 -8.18 -16.00
C GLY A 86 10.51 -8.72 -15.23
N PHE A 87 9.93 -7.93 -14.32
CA PHE A 87 8.64 -8.27 -13.70
C PHE A 87 7.49 -7.89 -14.62
N TYR A 88 6.55 -8.83 -14.81
CA TYR A 88 5.33 -8.59 -15.62
C TYR A 88 4.11 -8.34 -14.75
N LYS A 89 4.08 -8.89 -13.55
CA LYS A 89 3.00 -8.73 -12.59
C LYS A 89 3.49 -7.91 -11.40
N ILE A 90 2.80 -6.82 -11.13
CA ILE A 90 3.08 -5.96 -10.00
C ILE A 90 1.92 -6.05 -9.01
N ARG A 91 2.23 -6.30 -7.75
CA ARG A 91 1.27 -6.30 -6.66
C ARG A 91 1.61 -5.16 -5.70
N ILE A 92 0.76 -4.15 -5.69
CA ILE A 92 0.93 -3.00 -4.79
C ILE A 92 0.23 -3.29 -3.47
N VAL A 93 0.98 -3.15 -2.37
CA VAL A 93 0.49 -3.18 -0.99
C VAL A 93 0.58 -1.77 -0.45
N ALA A 94 -0.54 -1.08 -0.32
CA ALA A 94 -0.59 0.34 -0.05
C ALA A 94 -1.20 0.63 1.33
N LYS A 95 -0.50 1.36 2.19
CA LYS A 95 -1.01 1.81 3.48
C LYS A 95 -1.52 3.25 3.37
N SER A 96 -2.81 3.47 3.73
CA SER A 96 -3.35 4.83 3.92
C SER A 96 -3.06 5.78 2.75
N LEU A 97 -2.25 6.83 2.94
CA LEU A 97 -1.82 7.77 1.89
C LEU A 97 -1.21 7.05 0.67
N GLY A 98 -0.50 5.94 0.88
CA GLY A 98 -0.01 5.11 -0.23
C GLY A 98 -1.12 4.61 -1.16
N GLY A 99 -2.32 4.31 -0.62
CA GLY A 99 -3.49 3.94 -1.41
C GLY A 99 -4.04 5.11 -2.23
N ILE A 100 -4.00 6.32 -1.69
CA ILE A 100 -4.36 7.54 -2.41
C ILE A 100 -3.39 7.75 -3.58
N ILE A 101 -2.08 7.68 -3.31
CA ILE A 101 -1.04 7.85 -4.34
C ILE A 101 -1.17 6.79 -5.44
N ALA A 102 -1.38 5.52 -5.09
CA ALA A 102 -1.62 4.45 -6.05
C ALA A 102 -2.83 4.73 -6.95
N SER A 103 -3.89 5.34 -6.40
CA SER A 103 -5.09 5.68 -7.16
C SER A 103 -4.84 6.81 -8.17
N TYR A 104 -4.07 7.82 -7.80
CA TYR A 104 -3.66 8.89 -8.72
C TYR A 104 -2.70 8.37 -9.80
N TYR A 105 -1.81 7.45 -9.42
CA TYR A 105 -0.93 6.78 -10.37
C TYR A 105 -1.73 6.00 -11.42
N LEU A 106 -2.66 5.13 -11.00
CA LEU A 106 -3.48 4.32 -11.91
C LEU A 106 -4.48 5.14 -12.75
N GLU A 107 -4.87 6.34 -12.27
CA GLU A 107 -5.65 7.29 -13.08
C GLU A 107 -4.83 7.82 -14.26
N GLN A 108 -3.52 8.09 -14.06
CA GLN A 108 -2.63 8.62 -15.09
C GLN A 108 -2.00 7.52 -15.96
N TYR A 109 -1.71 6.37 -15.38
CA TYR A 109 -1.02 5.23 -15.99
C TYR A 109 -1.81 3.94 -15.76
N PRO A 110 -2.95 3.74 -16.46
CA PRO A 110 -3.74 2.52 -16.31
C PRO A 110 -2.93 1.28 -16.74
N ASP A 111 -2.86 0.29 -15.85
CA ASP A 111 -2.15 -0.97 -16.09
C ASP A 111 -2.93 -2.14 -15.49
N SER A 112 -3.42 -3.04 -16.32
CA SER A 112 -4.17 -4.23 -15.92
C SER A 112 -3.30 -5.33 -15.29
N GLN A 113 -1.97 -5.24 -15.39
CA GLN A 113 -1.03 -6.17 -14.74
C GLN A 113 -0.75 -5.80 -13.29
N ILE A 114 -1.25 -4.66 -12.83
CA ILE A 114 -1.15 -4.22 -11.45
C ILE A 114 -2.35 -4.75 -10.66
N GLU A 115 -2.09 -5.45 -9.55
CA GLU A 115 -3.06 -5.76 -8.52
C GLU A 115 -2.80 -4.87 -7.30
N LEU A 116 -3.86 -4.32 -6.69
CA LEU A 116 -3.77 -3.39 -5.56
C LEU A 116 -4.46 -3.99 -4.33
N SER A 117 -3.77 -3.93 -3.20
CA SER A 117 -4.35 -4.11 -1.87
C SER A 117 -4.14 -2.85 -1.02
N ILE A 118 -5.16 -2.46 -0.24
CA ILE A 118 -5.12 -1.25 0.58
C ILE A 118 -5.35 -1.60 2.05
N LEU A 119 -4.44 -1.14 2.90
CA LEU A 119 -4.51 -1.22 4.35
C LEU A 119 -4.94 0.15 4.91
N GLY A 120 -6.19 0.26 5.35
CA GLY A 120 -6.80 1.53 5.77
C GLY A 120 -7.22 2.38 4.56
N TYR A 121 -8.36 2.03 3.97
CA TYR A 121 -8.98 2.75 2.85
C TYR A 121 -9.54 4.11 3.33
N ILE A 122 -9.31 5.17 2.55
CA ILE A 122 -9.79 6.53 2.86
C ILE A 122 -10.78 6.97 1.77
N PRO A 123 -12.09 6.93 2.05
CA PRO A 123 -13.11 7.39 1.11
C PRO A 123 -12.96 8.88 0.77
N GLY A 124 -13.34 9.24 -0.47
CA GLY A 124 -13.30 10.61 -0.94
C GLY A 124 -11.93 11.08 -1.45
N GLU A 125 -10.84 10.57 -0.88
CA GLU A 125 -9.48 10.90 -1.30
C GLU A 125 -8.99 9.98 -2.44
N ILE A 126 -9.40 8.71 -2.40
CA ILE A 126 -9.02 7.71 -3.41
C ILE A 126 -9.81 7.91 -4.70
N LYS A 127 -9.13 7.84 -5.84
CA LYS A 127 -9.71 7.85 -7.19
C LYS A 127 -10.35 6.49 -7.49
N GLN A 128 -11.48 6.20 -6.86
CA GLN A 128 -12.12 4.90 -6.85
C GLN A 128 -12.31 4.31 -8.26
N ARG A 129 -12.80 5.10 -9.22
CA ARG A 129 -13.03 4.64 -10.60
C ARG A 129 -11.75 4.17 -11.29
N ALA A 130 -10.63 4.80 -10.97
CA ALA A 130 -9.33 4.47 -11.56
C ALA A 130 -8.78 3.13 -11.08
N ILE A 131 -9.10 2.72 -9.84
CA ILE A 131 -8.53 1.52 -9.22
C ILE A 131 -9.46 0.31 -9.19
N LEU A 132 -10.74 0.46 -9.53
CA LEU A 132 -11.74 -0.58 -9.28
C LEU A 132 -11.38 -1.94 -9.90
N ASN A 133 -10.79 -1.94 -11.09
CA ASN A 133 -10.37 -3.18 -11.76
C ASN A 133 -9.09 -3.79 -11.18
N ASN A 134 -8.27 -2.97 -10.55
CA ASN A 134 -6.98 -3.35 -9.95
C ASN A 134 -7.13 -3.77 -8.48
N LEU A 135 -8.10 -3.18 -7.77
CA LEU A 135 -8.31 -3.36 -6.34
C LEU A 135 -8.85 -4.77 -6.06
N LYS A 136 -8.12 -5.54 -5.22
CA LYS A 136 -8.45 -6.93 -4.89
C LYS A 136 -8.76 -7.13 -3.42
N LEU A 137 -8.10 -6.37 -2.54
CA LEU A 137 -8.21 -6.54 -1.10
C LEU A 137 -8.20 -5.17 -0.41
N ILE A 138 -9.04 -5.02 0.60
CA ILE A 138 -8.97 -3.96 1.60
C ILE A 138 -8.92 -4.62 2.98
N ILE A 139 -7.98 -4.17 3.81
CA ILE A 139 -7.94 -4.52 5.23
C ILE A 139 -8.30 -3.26 6.02
N GLN A 140 -9.41 -3.31 6.79
CA GLN A 140 -9.98 -2.13 7.44
C GLN A 140 -10.26 -2.39 8.92
N GLY A 141 -9.83 -1.48 9.78
CA GLY A 141 -10.17 -1.52 11.20
C GLY A 141 -11.63 -1.12 11.44
N THR A 142 -12.31 -1.78 12.39
CA THR A 142 -13.71 -1.43 12.69
C THR A 142 -13.85 -0.06 13.38
N ASN A 143 -12.78 0.41 14.04
CA ASN A 143 -12.70 1.73 14.67
C ASN A 143 -11.87 2.72 13.82
N ASP A 144 -11.73 2.46 12.53
CA ASP A 144 -11.05 3.39 11.63
C ASP A 144 -11.87 4.69 11.49
N ARG A 145 -11.23 5.83 11.80
CA ARG A 145 -11.87 7.14 11.80
C ARG A 145 -12.32 7.64 10.43
N PHE A 146 -11.77 7.09 9.34
CA PHE A 146 -12.08 7.51 7.98
C PHE A 146 -13.29 6.77 7.41
N ALA A 147 -13.41 5.48 7.70
CA ALA A 147 -14.58 4.67 7.37
C ALA A 147 -14.54 3.32 8.10
N SER A 148 -15.70 2.83 8.49
CA SER A 148 -15.88 1.45 8.94
C SER A 148 -15.80 0.47 7.76
N PRO A 149 -15.53 -0.83 7.98
CA PRO A 149 -15.57 -1.85 6.93
C PRO A 149 -16.93 -1.91 6.19
N VAL A 150 -18.03 -1.66 6.89
CA VAL A 150 -19.39 -1.64 6.31
C VAL A 150 -19.53 -0.50 5.30
N GLU A 151 -19.04 0.70 5.62
CA GLU A 151 -19.04 1.84 4.71
C GLU A 151 -18.15 1.58 3.50
N VAL A 152 -16.96 1.01 3.72
CA VAL A 152 -16.03 0.65 2.64
C VAL A 152 -16.70 -0.35 1.67
N ARG A 153 -17.36 -1.42 2.16
CA ARG A 153 -18.07 -2.38 1.31
C ARG A 153 -19.14 -1.71 0.44
N LYS A 154 -19.90 -0.76 0.98
CA LYS A 154 -20.89 -0.02 0.21
C LYS A 154 -20.28 0.78 -0.94
N ILE A 155 -19.04 1.26 -0.76
CA ILE A 155 -18.33 2.05 -1.76
C ILE A 155 -17.73 1.17 -2.86
N VAL A 156 -17.06 0.05 -2.48
CA VAL A 156 -16.30 -0.77 -3.45
C VAL A 156 -17.10 -1.92 -4.06
N GLY A 157 -18.24 -2.28 -3.46
CA GLY A 157 -19.11 -3.38 -3.90
C GLY A 157 -18.52 -4.76 -3.61
N ASP A 158 -19.17 -5.79 -4.16
CA ASP A 158 -18.87 -7.20 -3.86
C ASP A 158 -17.64 -7.76 -4.60
N LEU A 159 -17.06 -7.01 -5.53
CA LEU A 159 -15.90 -7.44 -6.33
C LEU A 159 -14.58 -7.33 -5.58
N VAL A 160 -14.56 -6.62 -4.45
CA VAL A 160 -13.37 -6.38 -3.64
C VAL A 160 -13.52 -7.08 -2.30
N GLU A 161 -12.54 -7.90 -1.93
CA GLU A 161 -12.51 -8.49 -0.60
C GLU A 161 -12.23 -7.42 0.45
N VAL A 162 -13.13 -7.28 1.46
CA VAL A 162 -12.95 -6.35 2.58
C VAL A 162 -12.85 -7.15 3.87
N VAL A 163 -11.63 -7.24 4.40
CA VAL A 163 -11.31 -7.90 5.66
C VAL A 163 -11.39 -6.91 6.81
N GLU A 164 -12.13 -7.28 7.85
CA GLU A 164 -12.29 -6.47 9.06
C GLU A 164 -11.24 -6.85 10.11
N ILE A 165 -10.64 -5.83 10.73
CA ILE A 165 -9.86 -6.02 11.95
C ILE A 165 -10.66 -5.40 13.10
N VAL A 166 -11.24 -6.27 13.91
CA VAL A 166 -12.11 -5.87 15.03
C VAL A 166 -11.32 -5.02 16.02
N ASP A 167 -11.95 -3.94 16.51
CA ASP A 167 -11.43 -2.96 17.47
C ASP A 167 -10.19 -2.17 17.02
N ALA A 168 -9.67 -2.40 15.83
CA ALA A 168 -8.51 -1.69 15.33
C ALA A 168 -8.86 -0.27 14.83
N ASP A 169 -8.02 0.71 15.14
CA ASP A 169 -8.04 2.04 14.55
C ASP A 169 -7.40 2.03 13.13
N HIS A 170 -7.32 3.20 12.49
CA HIS A 170 -6.69 3.37 11.18
C HIS A 170 -5.24 2.85 11.08
N SER A 171 -4.51 2.83 12.18
CA SER A 171 -3.11 2.38 12.28
C SER A 171 -2.98 0.97 12.87
N TYR A 172 -4.09 0.25 12.99
CA TYR A 172 -4.20 -1.08 13.60
C TYR A 172 -3.73 -1.08 15.06
N ARG A 173 -4.16 -0.05 15.80
CA ARG A 173 -3.89 0.11 17.24
C ARG A 173 -5.20 -0.02 18.01
N ASN A 174 -5.07 -0.39 19.29
CA ASN A 174 -6.18 -0.38 20.24
C ASN A 174 -6.52 1.06 20.73
N SER A 175 -7.47 1.17 21.62
CA SER A 175 -7.89 2.46 22.21
C SER A 175 -6.78 3.16 23.02
N GLN A 176 -5.79 2.43 23.53
CA GLN A 176 -4.60 2.93 24.22
C GLN A 176 -3.47 3.33 23.25
N LYS A 177 -3.71 3.24 21.94
CA LYS A 177 -2.74 3.50 20.87
C LYS A 177 -1.57 2.51 20.78
N GLU A 178 -1.72 1.33 21.36
CA GLU A 178 -0.77 0.23 21.22
C GLU A 178 -1.01 -0.52 19.90
N PRO A 179 0.04 -0.94 19.16
CA PRO A 179 -0.07 -1.52 17.81
C PRO A 179 -0.46 -3.01 17.79
N VAL A 180 -1.33 -3.42 18.71
CA VAL A 180 -1.66 -4.84 18.98
C VAL A 180 -2.36 -5.57 17.82
N TYR A 181 -2.94 -4.84 16.88
CA TYR A 181 -3.63 -5.42 15.73
C TYR A 181 -2.80 -5.42 14.44
N GLN A 182 -1.58 -4.89 14.46
CA GLN A 182 -0.72 -4.85 13.26
C GLN A 182 -0.35 -6.24 12.77
N GLU A 183 0.00 -7.17 13.68
CA GLU A 183 0.28 -8.56 13.33
C GLU A 183 -0.94 -9.25 12.71
N VAL A 184 -2.14 -8.97 13.21
CA VAL A 184 -3.39 -9.52 12.66
C VAL A 184 -3.59 -9.02 11.23
N ALA A 185 -3.40 -7.71 10.98
CA ALA A 185 -3.50 -7.13 9.65
C ALA A 185 -2.47 -7.73 8.68
N ILE A 186 -1.22 -7.93 9.12
CA ILE A 186 -0.18 -8.60 8.33
C ILE A 186 -0.58 -10.05 8.02
N LYS A 187 -1.10 -10.80 8.99
CA LYS A 187 -1.55 -12.17 8.78
C LYS A 187 -2.67 -12.26 7.74
N GLU A 188 -3.63 -11.35 7.76
CA GLU A 188 -4.69 -11.30 6.75
C GLU A 188 -4.12 -10.90 5.36
N LEU A 189 -3.20 -9.95 5.30
CA LEU A 189 -2.49 -9.63 4.07
C LEU A 189 -1.75 -10.87 3.51
N MET A 190 -1.06 -11.62 4.36
CA MET A 190 -0.27 -12.79 3.96
C MET A 190 -1.15 -13.96 3.47
N ARG A 191 -2.43 -14.02 3.82
CA ARG A 191 -3.39 -14.97 3.23
C ARG A 191 -3.67 -14.68 1.76
N TRP A 192 -3.66 -13.41 1.38
CA TRP A 192 -3.82 -12.97 -0.01
C TRP A 192 -2.52 -13.14 -0.83
N ILE A 193 -1.36 -13.02 -0.17
CA ILE A 193 -0.03 -13.23 -0.77
C ILE A 193 0.28 -14.73 -0.83
N LYS A 194 -0.21 -15.39 -1.85
CA LYS A 194 0.05 -16.82 -2.08
C LYS A 194 0.83 -17.03 -3.38
#